data_6e8bfedda21de543c1f0493eb73cfc31
#
_entry.id   6e8bfedda21de543c1f0493eb73cfc31
#
_cell.length_a   1.000
_cell.length_b   1.000
_cell.length_c   1.000
_cell.angle_alpha   90.00
_cell.angle_beta   90.00
_cell.angle_gamma   90.00
#
_symmetry.space_group_name_H-M   'P 1'
#
loop_
_entity.id
_entity.type
_entity.pdbx_description
1 polymer ?
#
loop_
_entity_poly.entity_id
_entity_poly.type
_entity_poly.pdbx_seq_one_letter_code
_entity_poly.pdbx_strand_id
1 'polypeptide(L)'
;MKTTIILITVALLTTAASPISTVPQNASQHLAEQIIDALRNSSPDDYAALFPTIAEFHAIMDKNSSMYGQYLTAAKEEFALRYENELLPKVKNSFVAFLQEGTANGIEWSQISLERVDCNPSAKDLKPMPFSIMFSANGKEYQMTINRAFIIHDVWKVSSEISLIQ
;
A
#
# COMPACT_ATOMS: atom_id res chain seq x y z
N MET A 1 21.63 69.88 11.41
CA MET A 1 21.00 68.62 11.77
C MET A 1 20.99 67.76 10.51
N LYS A 2 21.81 66.72 10.45
CA LYS A 2 21.90 65.81 9.30
C LYS A 2 21.20 64.49 9.71
N THR A 3 20.07 64.18 9.08
CA THR A 3 19.31 62.98 9.33
C THR A 3 19.85 61.86 8.44
N THR A 4 20.48 60.84 9.04
CA THR A 4 21.00 59.66 8.36
C THR A 4 19.87 58.64 8.26
N ILE A 5 19.43 58.32 7.05
CA ILE A 5 18.48 57.27 6.76
C ILE A 5 19.25 55.97 6.62
N ILE A 6 19.02 55.04 7.54
CA ILE A 6 19.56 53.66 7.47
C ILE A 6 18.59 52.82 6.67
N LEU A 7 19.03 52.38 5.46
CA LEU A 7 18.30 51.45 4.61
C LEU A 7 18.61 50.02 5.10
N ILE A 8 17.62 49.36 5.70
CA ILE A 8 17.74 47.95 6.07
C ILE A 8 17.29 47.13 4.87
N THR A 9 18.24 46.50 4.19
CA THR A 9 17.99 45.55 3.12
C THR A 9 17.67 44.21 3.74
N VAL A 10 16.40 43.83 3.74
CA VAL A 10 15.96 42.47 4.13
C VAL A 10 16.21 41.54 2.95
N ALA A 11 17.24 40.71 3.05
CA ALA A 11 17.48 39.63 2.11
C ALA A 11 16.47 38.49 2.39
N LEU A 12 15.47 38.34 1.53
CA LEU A 12 14.60 37.16 1.51
C LEU A 12 15.41 35.95 1.01
N LEU A 13 15.82 35.10 1.93
CA LEU A 13 16.29 33.74 1.61
C LEU A 13 15.08 32.92 1.23
N THR A 14 14.80 32.81 -0.05
CA THR A 14 13.88 31.78 -0.59
C THR A 14 14.60 30.45 -0.55
N THR A 15 14.39 29.68 0.52
CA THR A 15 14.73 28.27 0.54
C THR A 15 13.78 27.56 -0.45
N ALA A 16 14.34 27.15 -1.59
CA ALA A 16 13.65 26.28 -2.51
C ALA A 16 13.42 24.93 -1.79
N ALA A 17 12.26 24.77 -1.17
CA ALA A 17 11.80 23.47 -0.69
C ALA A 17 11.58 22.60 -1.93
N SER A 18 12.43 21.59 -2.11
CA SER A 18 12.15 20.52 -3.08
C SER A 18 10.74 19.96 -2.77
N PRO A 19 9.88 19.77 -3.77
CA PRO A 19 8.58 19.18 -3.52
C PRO A 19 8.79 17.79 -2.94
N ILE A 20 8.50 17.63 -1.65
CA ILE A 20 8.31 16.32 -1.05
C ILE A 20 7.06 15.80 -1.75
N SER A 21 7.23 14.80 -2.62
CA SER A 21 6.11 14.09 -3.23
C SER A 21 5.38 13.37 -2.09
N THR A 22 4.44 14.06 -1.48
CA THR A 22 3.53 13.47 -0.51
C THR A 22 2.49 12.72 -1.31
N VAL A 23 2.53 11.39 -1.21
CA VAL A 23 1.43 10.57 -1.73
C VAL A 23 0.13 11.12 -1.14
N PRO A 24 -0.88 11.40 -1.96
CA PRO A 24 -2.13 11.94 -1.46
C PRO A 24 -2.69 11.04 -0.36
N GLN A 25 -3.07 11.62 0.77
CA GLN A 25 -3.68 10.88 1.89
C GLN A 25 -4.90 10.07 1.41
N ASN A 26 -5.56 10.53 0.34
CA ASN A 26 -6.64 9.84 -0.35
C ASN A 26 -6.24 8.49 -0.96
N ALA A 27 -4.97 8.27 -1.34
CA ALA A 27 -4.55 7.03 -1.99
C ALA A 27 -4.47 5.86 -1.00
N SER A 28 -4.03 6.09 0.24
CA SER A 28 -4.04 5.07 1.30
C SER A 28 -5.46 4.76 1.77
N GLN A 29 -6.30 5.78 1.89
CA GLN A 29 -7.71 5.64 2.20
C GLN A 29 -8.41 4.77 1.14
N HIS A 30 -8.15 5.03 -0.14
CA HIS A 30 -8.73 4.26 -1.25
C HIS A 30 -8.34 2.78 -1.21
N LEU A 31 -7.05 2.45 -0.94
CA LEU A 31 -6.64 1.06 -0.77
C LEU A 31 -7.39 0.39 0.40
N ALA A 32 -7.52 1.09 1.53
CA ALA A 32 -8.23 0.54 2.69
C ALA A 32 -9.71 0.28 2.38
N GLU A 33 -10.38 1.19 1.67
CA GLU A 33 -11.76 1.01 1.21
C GLU A 33 -11.90 -0.20 0.31
N GLN A 34 -11.01 -0.39 -0.66
CA GLN A 34 -11.00 -1.56 -1.53
C GLN A 34 -10.79 -2.87 -0.74
N ILE A 35 -9.93 -2.88 0.28
CA ILE A 35 -9.73 -4.04 1.15
C ILE A 35 -10.99 -4.33 1.95
N ILE A 36 -11.61 -3.30 2.55
CA ILE A 36 -12.87 -3.44 3.29
C ILE A 36 -13.98 -3.98 2.38
N ASP A 37 -14.08 -3.50 1.15
CA ASP A 37 -15.07 -3.98 0.19
C ASP A 37 -14.83 -5.45 -0.22
N ALA A 38 -13.58 -5.85 -0.44
CA ALA A 38 -13.22 -7.24 -0.69
C ALA A 38 -13.61 -8.15 0.50
N LEU A 39 -13.41 -7.68 1.74
CA LEU A 39 -13.79 -8.39 2.96
C LEU A 39 -15.32 -8.50 3.09
N ARG A 40 -16.06 -7.41 2.90
CA ARG A 40 -17.53 -7.40 2.95
C ARG A 40 -18.15 -8.37 1.95
N ASN A 41 -17.61 -8.40 0.74
CA ASN A 41 -18.06 -9.25 -0.34
C ASN A 41 -17.50 -10.67 -0.25
N SER A 42 -16.61 -10.95 0.70
CA SER A 42 -15.89 -12.21 0.82
C SER A 42 -15.25 -12.65 -0.51
N SER A 43 -14.66 -11.67 -1.24
CA SER A 43 -14.14 -11.84 -2.60
C SER A 43 -12.61 -11.95 -2.61
N PRO A 44 -12.05 -13.19 -2.71
CA PRO A 44 -10.61 -13.39 -2.85
C PRO A 44 -10.06 -12.79 -4.15
N ASP A 45 -10.89 -12.69 -5.20
CA ASP A 45 -10.48 -12.14 -6.49
C ASP A 45 -10.30 -10.62 -6.40
N ASP A 46 -11.22 -9.90 -5.74
CA ASP A 46 -11.09 -8.46 -5.52
C ASP A 46 -9.88 -8.15 -4.65
N TYR A 47 -9.62 -8.95 -3.61
CA TYR A 47 -8.42 -8.79 -2.80
C TYR A 47 -7.13 -9.04 -3.61
N ALA A 48 -7.11 -10.11 -4.43
CA ALA A 48 -5.96 -10.43 -5.28
C ALA A 48 -5.67 -9.33 -6.33
N ALA A 49 -6.70 -8.61 -6.80
CA ALA A 49 -6.54 -7.49 -7.72
C ALA A 49 -5.79 -6.28 -7.11
N LEU A 50 -5.69 -6.21 -5.78
CA LEU A 50 -4.92 -5.18 -5.07
C LEU A 50 -3.42 -5.44 -5.06
N PHE A 51 -2.98 -6.63 -5.47
CA PHE A 51 -1.57 -6.95 -5.68
C PHE A 51 -1.07 -6.36 -7.00
N PRO A 52 0.26 -6.13 -7.12
CA PRO A 52 0.83 -5.70 -8.39
C PRO A 52 0.57 -6.74 -9.48
N THR A 53 0.27 -6.27 -10.66
CA THR A 53 0.13 -7.10 -11.86
C THR A 53 1.50 -7.60 -12.36
N ILE A 54 1.51 -8.64 -13.20
CA ILE A 54 2.72 -9.10 -13.89
C ILE A 54 3.39 -7.94 -14.67
N ALA A 55 2.59 -7.10 -15.33
CA ALA A 55 3.11 -5.97 -16.09
C ALA A 55 3.80 -4.92 -15.18
N GLU A 56 3.24 -4.62 -14.01
CA GLU A 56 3.85 -3.73 -13.02
C GLU A 56 5.15 -4.33 -12.47
N PHE A 57 5.19 -5.64 -12.18
CA PHE A 57 6.42 -6.31 -11.77
C PHE A 57 7.48 -6.30 -12.88
N HIS A 58 7.10 -6.55 -14.13
CA HIS A 58 8.02 -6.48 -15.26
C HIS A 58 8.62 -5.06 -15.42
N ALA A 59 7.81 -4.02 -15.24
CA ALA A 59 8.28 -2.64 -15.26
C ALA A 59 9.28 -2.34 -14.12
N ILE A 60 9.06 -2.91 -12.93
CA ILE A 60 10.02 -2.83 -11.82
C ILE A 60 11.32 -3.54 -12.15
N MET A 61 11.26 -4.73 -12.73
CA MET A 61 12.44 -5.49 -13.16
C MET A 61 13.23 -4.74 -14.23
N ASP A 62 12.55 -4.07 -15.18
CA ASP A 62 13.20 -3.24 -16.21
C ASP A 62 13.94 -2.06 -15.60
N LYS A 63 13.35 -1.35 -14.64
CA LYS A 63 14.01 -0.26 -13.91
C LYS A 63 15.26 -0.73 -13.16
N ASN A 64 15.31 -2.01 -12.77
CA ASN A 64 16.41 -2.64 -12.06
C ASN A 64 17.18 -3.63 -12.94
N SER A 65 17.17 -3.45 -14.26
CA SER A 65 17.74 -4.39 -15.23
C SER A 65 19.22 -4.72 -14.99
N SER A 66 19.98 -3.80 -14.42
CA SER A 66 21.38 -4.02 -14.05
C SER A 66 21.57 -5.16 -13.02
N MET A 67 20.56 -5.46 -12.21
CA MET A 67 20.59 -6.56 -11.24
C MET A 67 20.40 -7.93 -11.90
N TYR A 68 19.74 -7.96 -13.05
CA TYR A 68 19.41 -9.19 -13.77
C TYR A 68 20.35 -9.47 -14.94
N GLY A 69 20.94 -8.42 -15.54
CA GLY A 69 21.84 -8.52 -16.66
C GLY A 69 21.21 -9.28 -17.84
N GLN A 70 21.96 -10.25 -18.38
CA GLN A 70 21.51 -11.08 -19.50
C GLN A 70 20.32 -12.02 -19.15
N TYR A 71 20.02 -12.20 -17.87
CA TYR A 71 18.95 -13.10 -17.40
C TYR A 71 17.60 -12.42 -17.24
N LEU A 72 17.47 -11.13 -17.58
CA LEU A 72 16.24 -10.35 -17.35
C LEU A 72 15.01 -11.00 -18.00
N THR A 73 15.12 -11.44 -19.25
CA THR A 73 14.00 -12.07 -19.97
C THR A 73 13.57 -13.36 -19.29
N ALA A 74 14.52 -14.25 -18.99
CA ALA A 74 14.22 -15.51 -18.31
C ALA A 74 13.63 -15.28 -16.92
N ALA A 75 14.13 -14.29 -16.17
CA ALA A 75 13.60 -13.94 -14.86
C ALA A 75 12.15 -13.44 -14.93
N LYS A 76 11.79 -12.67 -15.97
CA LYS A 76 10.40 -12.23 -16.19
C LYS A 76 9.48 -13.40 -16.53
N GLU A 77 9.90 -14.31 -17.38
CA GLU A 77 9.13 -15.50 -17.75
C GLU A 77 8.91 -16.41 -16.53
N GLU A 78 9.97 -16.71 -15.79
CA GLU A 78 9.88 -17.49 -14.56
C GLU A 78 8.94 -16.82 -13.53
N PHE A 79 9.09 -15.50 -13.35
CA PHE A 79 8.21 -14.76 -12.43
C PHE A 79 6.75 -14.84 -12.86
N ALA A 80 6.43 -14.68 -14.14
CA ALA A 80 5.06 -14.75 -14.64
C ALA A 80 4.43 -16.12 -14.35
N LEU A 81 5.17 -17.21 -14.60
CA LEU A 81 4.72 -18.58 -14.31
C LEU A 81 4.45 -18.78 -12.81
N ARG A 82 5.36 -18.32 -11.95
CA ARG A 82 5.20 -18.42 -10.50
C ARG A 82 4.09 -17.52 -9.97
N TYR A 83 3.89 -16.36 -10.57
CA TYR A 83 2.84 -15.43 -10.20
C TYR A 83 1.46 -16.08 -10.36
N GLU A 84 1.20 -16.72 -11.51
CA GLU A 84 -0.09 -17.34 -11.80
C GLU A 84 -0.31 -18.66 -11.05
N ASN A 85 0.73 -19.49 -10.97
CA ASN A 85 0.58 -20.85 -10.45
C ASN A 85 0.80 -20.98 -8.94
N GLU A 86 1.52 -20.04 -8.32
CA GLU A 86 1.87 -20.12 -6.89
C GLU A 86 1.37 -18.89 -6.12
N LEU A 87 1.73 -17.66 -6.57
CA LEU A 87 1.52 -16.46 -5.78
C LEU A 87 0.04 -16.09 -5.67
N LEU A 88 -0.67 -15.97 -6.79
CA LEU A 88 -2.11 -15.64 -6.78
C LEU A 88 -2.95 -16.66 -6.02
N PRO A 89 -2.79 -17.98 -6.23
CA PRO A 89 -3.50 -18.96 -5.43
C PRO A 89 -3.19 -18.84 -3.93
N LYS A 90 -1.93 -18.62 -3.57
CA LYS A 90 -1.53 -18.43 -2.17
C LYS A 90 -2.20 -17.21 -1.55
N VAL A 91 -2.22 -16.09 -2.26
CA VAL A 91 -2.88 -14.84 -1.81
C VAL A 91 -4.37 -15.08 -1.58
N LYS A 92 -5.07 -15.71 -2.51
CA LYS A 92 -6.50 -16.01 -2.38
C LYS A 92 -6.78 -16.94 -1.20
N ASN A 93 -5.97 -17.99 -1.03
CA ASN A 93 -6.11 -18.94 0.07
C ASN A 93 -5.85 -18.26 1.43
N SER A 94 -4.83 -17.39 1.54
CA SER A 94 -4.55 -16.66 2.78
C SER A 94 -5.68 -15.69 3.13
N PHE A 95 -6.30 -15.04 2.13
CA PHE A 95 -7.47 -14.20 2.34
C PHE A 95 -8.68 -14.99 2.86
N VAL A 96 -8.94 -16.17 2.29
CA VAL A 96 -10.01 -17.06 2.78
C VAL A 96 -9.74 -17.52 4.22
N ALA A 97 -8.50 -17.87 4.54
CA ALA A 97 -8.11 -18.24 5.91
C ALA A 97 -8.31 -17.08 6.89
N PHE A 98 -7.96 -15.85 6.49
CA PHE A 98 -8.20 -14.64 7.26
C PHE A 98 -9.69 -14.40 7.53
N LEU A 99 -10.56 -14.57 6.52
CA LEU A 99 -12.01 -14.48 6.70
C LEU A 99 -12.52 -15.51 7.71
N GLN A 100 -12.03 -16.75 7.63
CA GLN A 100 -12.41 -17.83 8.56
C GLN A 100 -11.97 -17.53 9.99
N GLU A 101 -10.73 -17.03 10.17
CA GLU A 101 -10.21 -16.61 11.48
C GLU A 101 -11.06 -15.48 12.08
N GLY A 102 -11.35 -14.43 11.31
CA GLY A 102 -12.18 -13.34 11.78
C GLY A 102 -13.60 -13.78 12.15
N THR A 103 -14.21 -14.66 11.35
CA THR A 103 -15.53 -15.24 11.66
C THR A 103 -15.49 -16.04 12.97
N ALA A 104 -14.44 -16.83 13.20
CA ALA A 104 -14.25 -17.56 14.45
C ALA A 104 -14.09 -16.62 15.66
N ASN A 105 -13.56 -15.42 15.45
CA ASN A 105 -13.45 -14.35 16.44
C ASN A 105 -14.73 -13.47 16.54
N GLY A 106 -15.82 -13.85 15.86
CA GLY A 106 -17.11 -13.18 15.95
C GLY A 106 -17.24 -11.94 15.05
N ILE A 107 -16.38 -11.79 14.04
CA ILE A 107 -16.49 -10.70 13.06
C ILE A 107 -17.54 -11.08 12.01
N GLU A 108 -18.53 -10.22 11.84
CA GLU A 108 -19.52 -10.29 10.76
C GLU A 108 -19.05 -9.41 9.59
N TRP A 109 -18.37 -10.04 8.64
CA TRP A 109 -17.66 -9.33 7.56
C TRP A 109 -18.57 -8.44 6.71
N SER A 110 -19.83 -8.82 6.51
CA SER A 110 -20.78 -8.03 5.73
C SER A 110 -21.11 -6.66 6.36
N GLN A 111 -20.85 -6.49 7.65
CA GLN A 111 -21.22 -5.31 8.44
C GLN A 111 -20.01 -4.49 8.93
N ILE A 112 -18.81 -4.80 8.47
CA ILE A 112 -17.62 -4.05 8.88
C ILE A 112 -17.64 -2.63 8.32
N SER A 113 -17.09 -1.68 9.07
CA SER A 113 -16.90 -0.28 8.65
C SER A 113 -15.46 0.15 8.83
N LEU A 114 -14.91 0.83 7.83
CA LEU A 114 -13.59 1.45 7.94
C LEU A 114 -13.64 2.61 8.93
N GLU A 115 -12.74 2.62 9.91
CA GLU A 115 -12.62 3.69 10.90
C GLU A 115 -11.39 4.57 10.64
N ARG A 116 -10.23 3.95 10.47
CA ARG A 116 -8.98 4.67 10.28
C ARG A 116 -7.95 3.85 9.52
N VAL A 117 -7.08 4.58 8.83
CA VAL A 117 -5.89 4.03 8.15
C VAL A 117 -4.65 4.62 8.78
N ASP A 118 -3.70 3.76 9.15
CA ASP A 118 -2.40 4.15 9.63
C ASP A 118 -1.32 3.65 8.65
N CYS A 119 -0.69 4.57 7.96
CA CYS A 119 0.43 4.31 7.06
C CYS A 119 1.47 5.43 7.19
N ASN A 120 2.70 5.17 6.74
CA ASN A 120 3.72 6.22 6.76
C ASN A 120 3.42 7.28 5.69
N PRO A 121 3.17 8.56 6.06
CA PRO A 121 2.88 9.64 5.11
C PRO A 121 4.06 10.00 4.21
N SER A 122 5.29 9.59 4.58
CA SER A 122 6.51 9.79 3.79
C SER A 122 6.85 8.57 2.94
N ALA A 123 5.84 7.77 2.58
CA ALA A 123 5.99 6.62 1.70
C ALA A 123 6.63 7.02 0.37
N LYS A 124 7.58 6.20 -0.10
CA LYS A 124 8.24 6.38 -1.40
C LYS A 124 7.92 5.20 -2.28
N ASP A 125 7.91 5.45 -3.58
CA ASP A 125 7.77 4.40 -4.59
C ASP A 125 8.64 3.18 -4.31
N LEU A 126 8.04 2.01 -4.44
CA LEU A 126 8.70 0.70 -4.35
C LEU A 126 9.35 0.37 -2.99
N LYS A 127 9.14 1.18 -1.96
CA LYS A 127 9.62 0.87 -0.61
C LYS A 127 8.51 0.18 0.20
N PRO A 128 8.65 -1.11 0.53
CA PRO A 128 7.68 -1.81 1.37
C PRO A 128 7.59 -1.17 2.77
N MET A 129 6.37 -1.05 3.27
CA MET A 129 6.12 -0.55 4.61
C MET A 129 4.83 -1.13 5.20
N PRO A 130 4.69 -1.11 6.53
CA PRO A 130 3.47 -1.53 7.20
C PRO A 130 2.30 -0.62 6.82
N PHE A 131 1.13 -1.24 6.69
CA PHE A 131 -0.13 -0.58 6.42
C PHE A 131 -1.18 -1.18 7.35
N SER A 132 -1.75 -0.38 8.23
CA SER A 132 -2.73 -0.82 9.22
C SER A 132 -4.08 -0.18 8.98
N ILE A 133 -5.12 -0.97 9.19
CA ILE A 133 -6.52 -0.57 9.04
C ILE A 133 -7.24 -0.84 10.35
N MET A 134 -7.85 0.20 10.90
CA MET A 134 -8.83 0.07 11.98
C MET A 134 -10.22 -0.03 11.37
N PHE A 135 -10.99 -1.00 11.81
CA PHE A 135 -12.37 -1.20 11.37
C PHE A 135 -13.26 -1.61 12.54
N SER A 136 -14.54 -1.34 12.42
CA SER A 136 -15.53 -1.79 13.39
C SER A 136 -16.40 -2.92 12.84
N ALA A 137 -16.81 -3.83 13.71
CA ALA A 137 -17.80 -4.87 13.44
C ALA A 137 -18.61 -5.13 14.71
N ASN A 138 -19.93 -5.19 14.61
CA ASN A 138 -20.82 -5.47 15.74
C ASN A 138 -20.58 -4.57 16.96
N GLY A 139 -20.23 -3.29 16.72
CA GLY A 139 -19.96 -2.30 17.78
C GLY A 139 -18.63 -2.47 18.50
N LYS A 140 -17.72 -3.32 17.99
CA LYS A 140 -16.35 -3.49 18.48
C LYS A 140 -15.35 -3.02 17.44
N GLU A 141 -14.25 -2.47 17.91
CA GLU A 141 -13.11 -2.10 17.06
C GLU A 141 -12.13 -3.27 16.91
N TYR A 142 -11.59 -3.40 15.71
CA TYR A 142 -10.57 -4.39 15.34
C TYR A 142 -9.47 -3.69 14.55
N GLN A 143 -8.29 -4.30 14.57
CA GLN A 143 -7.17 -3.85 13.76
C GLN A 143 -6.66 -4.99 12.89
N MET A 144 -6.41 -4.69 11.62
CA MET A 144 -5.67 -5.59 10.73
C MET A 144 -4.43 -4.88 10.19
N THR A 145 -3.42 -5.66 9.84
CA THR A 145 -2.18 -5.15 9.27
C THR A 145 -1.78 -5.93 8.03
N ILE A 146 -1.20 -5.21 7.11
CA ILE A 146 -0.48 -5.70 5.94
C ILE A 146 0.97 -5.32 6.16
N ASN A 147 1.83 -6.29 6.40
CA ASN A 147 3.23 -6.05 6.76
C ASN A 147 4.03 -5.35 5.66
N ARG A 148 3.62 -5.56 4.41
CA ARG A 148 4.26 -4.96 3.23
C ARG A 148 3.22 -4.48 2.24
N ALA A 149 3.01 -3.18 2.21
CA ALA A 149 2.35 -2.47 1.14
C ALA A 149 3.35 -1.49 0.53
N PHE A 150 3.21 -1.13 -0.72
CA PHE A 150 4.09 -0.18 -1.39
C PHE A 150 3.35 0.58 -2.49
N ILE A 151 3.99 1.63 -2.98
CA ILE A 151 3.42 2.49 -3.99
C ILE A 151 4.04 2.15 -5.34
N ILE A 152 3.20 2.03 -6.37
CA ILE A 152 3.59 1.93 -7.77
C ILE A 152 2.82 3.00 -8.53
N HIS A 153 3.52 3.95 -9.15
CA HIS A 153 2.90 5.03 -9.92
C HIS A 153 1.76 5.74 -9.14
N ASP A 154 2.07 6.16 -7.90
CA ASP A 154 1.14 6.82 -6.98
C ASP A 154 -0.06 5.98 -6.49
N VAL A 155 -0.08 4.68 -6.81
CA VAL A 155 -1.11 3.75 -6.36
C VAL A 155 -0.53 2.81 -5.29
N TRP A 156 -1.22 2.70 -4.16
CA TRP A 156 -0.90 1.72 -3.14
C TRP A 156 -1.25 0.30 -3.60
N LYS A 157 -0.33 -0.63 -3.37
CA LYS A 157 -0.48 -2.05 -3.68
C LYS A 157 -0.14 -2.90 -2.46
N VAL A 158 -0.86 -3.99 -2.30
CA VAL A 158 -0.58 -5.01 -1.29
C VAL A 158 0.54 -5.93 -1.76
N SER A 159 1.44 -6.36 -0.88
CA SER A 159 2.51 -7.31 -1.23
C SER A 159 2.77 -8.38 -0.16
N SER A 160 1.94 -8.46 0.86
CA SER A 160 1.99 -9.51 1.88
C SER A 160 0.59 -9.91 2.31
N GLU A 161 0.53 -10.99 3.07
CA GLU A 161 -0.70 -11.46 3.70
C GLU A 161 -1.23 -10.42 4.71
N ILE A 162 -2.54 -10.44 4.88
CA ILE A 162 -3.26 -9.66 5.88
C ILE A 162 -3.29 -10.46 7.20
N SER A 163 -3.19 -9.78 8.33
CA SER A 163 -3.23 -10.39 9.65
C SER A 163 -4.11 -9.59 10.60
N LEU A 164 -4.87 -10.26 11.45
CA LEU A 164 -5.63 -9.63 12.53
C LEU A 164 -4.68 -9.34 13.69
N ILE A 165 -4.76 -8.15 14.27
CA ILE A 165 -4.08 -7.81 15.52
C ILE A 165 -5.11 -7.95 16.63
N GLN A 166 -4.80 -8.84 17.58
CA GLN A 166 -5.63 -9.09 18.76
C GLN A 166 -5.20 -8.16 19.90
#